data_c45ac099b414b59879e9cc336f7c2630
#
_entry.id   c45ac099b414b59879e9cc336f7c2630
#
_cell.length_a   1.000
_cell.length_b   1.000
_cell.length_c   1.000
_cell.angle_alpha   90.00
_cell.angle_beta   90.00
_cell.angle_gamma   90.00
#
_symmetry.space_group_name_H-M   'P 1'
#
loop_
_entity.id
_entity.type
_entity.pdbx_description
1 polymer ?
#
loop_
_entity_poly.entity_id
_entity_poly.type
_entity_poly.pdbx_seq_one_letter_code
_entity_poly.pdbx_strand_id
1 'polypeptide(L)'
;MKSHRTKQPNYDSLNTDEKKSLDDQLTYMIRMKYNFINYNGLTMENYNTLTKNYTLNPFNDSVVVIDEAHNLVSRIVNQLKNKKNAGSLSMLLYRDLMSAQNCKIVMLTGTPMINSANELGVLFNILRGYITTWLIQLDTGTTLDDKSMEKIESLCEAFDESLEILQNNFK
;
A
#
# COMPACT_ATOMS: atom_id res chain seq x y z
N MET A 1 13.56 -27.27 -10.58
CA MET A 1 13.24 -27.97 -9.34
C MET A 1 11.93 -28.68 -9.52
N LYS A 2 11.89 -30.00 -9.72
CA LYS A 2 10.65 -30.79 -9.89
C LYS A 2 10.03 -30.99 -8.52
N SER A 3 8.82 -30.49 -8.30
CA SER A 3 8.10 -30.67 -7.04
C SER A 3 7.65 -32.12 -6.87
N HIS A 4 8.17 -32.79 -5.84
CA HIS A 4 7.68 -34.10 -5.40
C HIS A 4 6.31 -33.99 -4.71
N ARG A 5 5.28 -33.59 -5.42
CA ARG A 5 3.89 -33.53 -4.91
C ARG A 5 3.11 -34.84 -5.05
N THR A 6 3.76 -35.99 -5.03
CA THR A 6 3.09 -37.27 -5.25
C THR A 6 2.86 -38.11 -3.99
N LYS A 7 3.25 -37.65 -2.81
CA LYS A 7 2.93 -38.35 -1.54
C LYS A 7 1.72 -37.68 -0.89
N GLN A 8 0.75 -38.50 -0.49
CA GLN A 8 -0.37 -38.02 0.32
C GLN A 8 0.15 -37.44 1.63
N PRO A 9 -0.52 -36.41 2.20
CA PRO A 9 -0.15 -35.87 3.51
C PRO A 9 -0.17 -36.97 4.55
N ASN A 10 0.88 -37.10 5.33
CA ASN A 10 1.01 -38.12 6.38
C ASN A 10 0.83 -37.57 7.79
N TYR A 11 0.33 -36.34 7.94
CA TYR A 11 0.16 -35.67 9.22
C TYR A 11 -0.68 -36.48 10.19
N ASP A 12 -1.77 -37.09 9.71
CA ASP A 12 -2.70 -37.87 10.54
C ASP A 12 -2.08 -39.16 11.09
N SER A 13 -1.04 -39.69 10.43
CA SER A 13 -0.32 -40.91 10.84
C SER A 13 0.79 -40.64 11.86
N LEU A 14 1.13 -39.38 12.13
CA LEU A 14 2.15 -38.99 13.09
C LEU A 14 1.62 -39.14 14.53
N ASN A 15 2.51 -39.53 15.43
CA ASN A 15 2.23 -39.50 16.88
C ASN A 15 2.21 -38.05 17.42
N THR A 16 1.81 -37.88 18.67
CA THR A 16 1.63 -36.55 19.30
C THR A 16 2.93 -35.73 19.33
N ASP A 17 4.06 -36.37 19.62
CA ASP A 17 5.36 -35.69 19.73
C ASP A 17 5.87 -35.29 18.36
N GLU A 18 5.68 -36.12 17.34
CA GLU A 18 6.02 -35.84 15.95
C GLU A 18 5.17 -34.69 15.40
N LYS A 19 3.87 -34.65 15.67
CA LYS A 19 2.97 -33.54 15.32
C LYS A 19 3.45 -32.24 15.92
N LYS A 20 3.73 -32.25 17.22
CA LYS A 20 4.24 -31.06 17.93
C LYS A 20 5.55 -30.57 17.32
N SER A 21 6.51 -31.48 17.08
CA SER A 21 7.79 -31.12 16.46
C SER A 21 7.62 -30.51 15.07
N LEU A 22 6.70 -31.05 14.25
CA LEU A 22 6.40 -30.52 12.93
C LEU A 22 5.74 -29.14 13.01
N ASP A 23 4.79 -28.95 13.90
CA ASP A 23 4.10 -27.67 14.10
C ASP A 23 5.07 -26.58 14.60
N ASP A 24 6.00 -26.93 15.47
CA ASP A 24 7.06 -26.03 15.94
C ASP A 24 7.99 -25.63 14.78
N GLN A 25 8.39 -26.58 13.92
CA GLN A 25 9.19 -26.31 12.73
C GLN A 25 8.46 -25.41 11.72
N LEU A 26 7.18 -25.69 11.46
CA LEU A 26 6.35 -24.86 10.57
C LEU A 26 6.19 -23.45 11.13
N THR A 27 5.92 -23.33 12.43
CA THR A 27 5.81 -22.03 13.09
C THR A 27 7.11 -21.23 13.00
N TYR A 28 8.24 -21.88 13.21
CA TYR A 28 9.55 -21.26 13.03
C TYR A 28 9.77 -20.77 11.59
N MET A 29 9.50 -21.61 10.59
CA MET A 29 9.62 -21.24 9.18
C MET A 29 8.71 -20.07 8.80
N ILE A 30 7.48 -20.03 9.31
CA ILE A 30 6.53 -18.94 9.09
C ILE A 30 7.09 -17.65 9.69
N ARG A 31 7.55 -17.67 10.95
CA ARG A 31 8.11 -16.49 11.63
C ARG A 31 9.38 -15.95 10.97
N MET A 32 10.18 -16.82 10.37
CA MET A 32 11.38 -16.41 9.64
C MET A 32 11.07 -15.77 8.30
N LYS A 33 9.92 -16.09 7.70
CA LYS A 33 9.57 -15.67 6.35
C LYS A 33 8.56 -14.52 6.31
N TYR A 34 7.71 -14.42 7.33
CA TYR A 34 6.61 -13.44 7.39
C TYR A 34 6.74 -12.54 8.60
N ASN A 35 6.50 -11.27 8.38
CA ASN A 35 6.42 -10.26 9.43
C ASN A 35 4.94 -9.92 9.66
N PHE A 36 4.41 -10.22 10.84
CA PHE A 36 3.01 -9.98 11.16
C PHE A 36 2.87 -8.68 11.96
N ILE A 37 2.09 -7.75 11.44
CA ILE A 37 1.81 -6.46 12.07
C ILE A 37 0.32 -6.40 12.40
N ASN A 38 -0.01 -6.42 13.68
CA ASN A 38 -1.39 -6.16 14.11
C ASN A 38 -1.64 -4.65 14.14
N TYR A 39 -2.08 -4.09 13.02
CA TYR A 39 -2.31 -2.64 12.91
C TYR A 39 -3.46 -2.12 13.77
N ASN A 40 -4.37 -2.98 14.25
CA ASN A 40 -5.44 -2.61 15.18
C ASN A 40 -4.92 -2.40 16.61
N GLY A 41 -3.88 -3.14 17.01
CA GLY A 41 -3.24 -3.06 18.31
C GLY A 41 -1.83 -2.42 18.25
N LEU A 42 -1.46 -1.81 17.15
CA LEU A 42 -0.16 -1.16 17.01
C LEU A 42 -0.06 0.05 17.93
N THR A 43 1.01 0.13 18.71
CA THR A 43 1.35 1.28 19.54
C THR A 43 2.45 2.11 18.90
N MET A 44 2.64 3.38 19.33
CA MET A 44 3.73 4.21 18.86
C MET A 44 5.10 3.61 19.16
N GLU A 45 5.25 2.95 20.29
CA GLU A 45 6.48 2.27 20.69
C GLU A 45 6.82 1.12 19.72
N ASN A 46 5.83 0.25 19.43
CA ASN A 46 6.01 -0.83 18.48
C ASN A 46 6.27 -0.31 17.05
N TYR A 47 5.63 0.80 16.67
CA TYR A 47 5.88 1.44 15.40
C TYR A 47 7.31 2.02 15.32
N ASN A 48 7.78 2.67 16.37
CA ASN A 48 9.16 3.18 16.45
C ASN A 48 10.18 2.03 16.32
N THR A 49 9.91 0.90 16.97
CA THR A 49 10.75 -0.29 16.86
C THR A 49 10.74 -0.84 15.42
N LEU A 50 9.57 -0.94 14.81
CA LEU A 50 9.38 -1.43 13.44
C LEU A 50 10.10 -0.57 12.42
N THR A 51 10.07 0.76 12.58
CA THR A 51 10.69 1.74 11.68
C THR A 51 12.11 2.11 12.07
N LYS A 52 12.67 1.48 13.10
CA LYS A 52 13.97 1.85 13.70
C LYS A 52 14.05 3.36 13.97
N ASN A 53 13.09 3.87 14.72
CA ASN A 53 12.94 5.30 14.99
C ASN A 53 12.85 6.15 13.72
N TYR A 54 11.97 5.78 12.80
CA TYR A 54 11.67 6.48 11.53
C TYR A 54 12.84 6.52 10.53
N THR A 55 13.86 5.69 10.70
CA THR A 55 14.99 5.61 9.77
C THR A 55 14.75 4.64 8.62
N LEU A 56 13.78 3.74 8.76
CA LEU A 56 13.47 2.69 7.80
C LEU A 56 11.97 2.69 7.49
N ASN A 57 11.63 2.59 6.20
CA ASN A 57 10.27 2.24 5.82
C ASN A 57 10.13 0.70 5.89
N PRO A 58 9.26 0.16 6.76
CA PRO A 58 9.17 -1.27 7.01
C PRO A 58 8.56 -2.06 5.84
N PHE A 59 8.00 -1.37 4.84
CA PHE A 59 7.34 -1.96 3.68
C PHE A 59 8.22 -2.00 2.43
N ASN A 60 9.43 -1.42 2.47
CA ASN A 60 10.36 -1.50 1.35
C ASN A 60 10.73 -2.95 1.03
N ASP A 61 10.91 -3.24 -0.26
CA ASP A 61 11.34 -4.54 -0.78
C ASP A 61 10.46 -5.71 -0.32
N SER A 62 9.15 -5.47 -0.16
CA SER A 62 8.23 -6.41 0.48
C SER A 62 6.94 -6.60 -0.32
N VAL A 63 6.31 -7.76 -0.09
CA VAL A 63 4.90 -7.97 -0.43
C VAL A 63 4.08 -7.76 0.83
N VAL A 64 3.23 -6.73 0.84
CA VAL A 64 2.39 -6.36 1.97
C VAL A 64 0.97 -6.85 1.71
N VAL A 65 0.48 -7.75 2.55
CA VAL A 65 -0.92 -8.22 2.51
C VAL A 65 -1.67 -7.60 3.68
N ILE A 66 -2.69 -6.82 3.38
CA ILE A 66 -3.53 -6.13 4.39
C ILE A 66 -4.88 -6.85 4.45
N ASP A 67 -5.09 -7.60 5.50
CA ASP A 67 -6.37 -8.25 5.76
C ASP A 67 -7.33 -7.28 6.43
N GLU A 68 -8.63 -7.40 6.10
CA GLU A 68 -9.69 -6.47 6.54
C GLU A 68 -9.32 -5.00 6.30
N ALA A 69 -8.80 -4.73 5.09
CA ALA A 69 -8.21 -3.45 4.71
C ALA A 69 -9.14 -2.24 4.94
N HIS A 70 -10.46 -2.45 4.91
CA HIS A 70 -11.46 -1.41 5.19
C HIS A 70 -11.27 -0.78 6.59
N ASN A 71 -10.81 -1.55 7.59
CA ASN A 71 -10.56 -1.02 8.93
C ASN A 71 -9.42 0.00 8.96
N LEU A 72 -8.32 -0.29 8.23
CA LEU A 72 -7.21 0.65 8.10
C LEU A 72 -7.65 1.89 7.31
N VAL A 73 -8.34 1.70 6.18
CA VAL A 73 -8.82 2.78 5.32
C VAL A 73 -9.77 3.71 6.05
N SER A 74 -10.76 3.18 6.77
CA SER A 74 -11.70 3.99 7.56
C SER A 74 -10.99 4.83 8.63
N ARG A 75 -9.97 4.27 9.29
CA ARG A 75 -9.15 5.03 10.26
C ARG A 75 -8.39 6.16 9.59
N ILE A 76 -7.79 5.92 8.42
CA ILE A 76 -7.09 6.95 7.65
C ILE A 76 -8.04 8.08 7.26
N VAL A 77 -9.21 7.75 6.70
CA VAL A 77 -10.24 8.74 6.30
C VAL A 77 -10.69 9.58 7.50
N ASN A 78 -10.91 8.95 8.65
CA ASN A 78 -11.28 9.66 9.86
C ASN A 78 -10.19 10.64 10.33
N GLN A 79 -8.92 10.27 10.20
CA GLN A 79 -7.81 11.16 10.52
C GLN A 79 -7.64 12.32 9.51
N LEU A 80 -7.84 12.04 8.22
CA LEU A 80 -7.82 13.07 7.17
C LEU A 80 -8.88 14.15 7.37
N LYS A 81 -10.06 13.76 7.88
CA LYS A 81 -11.11 14.72 8.26
C LYS A 81 -10.70 15.60 9.46
N ASN A 82 -9.90 15.06 10.35
CA ASN A 82 -9.43 15.72 11.57
C ASN A 82 -8.02 16.29 11.36
N LYS A 83 -7.89 17.47 10.74
CA LYS A 83 -6.62 18.13 10.37
C LYS A 83 -5.56 18.22 11.49
N LYS A 84 -5.89 17.90 12.74
CA LYS A 84 -4.99 18.00 13.91
C LYS A 84 -4.14 16.75 14.18
N ASN A 85 -4.36 15.63 13.47
CA ASN A 85 -3.79 14.32 13.82
C ASN A 85 -2.83 13.75 12.76
N ALA A 86 -2.04 14.60 12.12
CA ALA A 86 -1.03 14.17 11.13
C ALA A 86 0.00 13.15 11.68
N GLY A 87 0.22 13.12 13.00
CA GLY A 87 1.10 12.18 13.69
C GLY A 87 0.41 10.89 14.19
N SER A 88 -0.85 10.64 13.85
CA SER A 88 -1.51 9.40 14.26
C SER A 88 -0.90 8.18 13.56
N LEU A 89 -0.92 7.03 14.23
CA LEU A 89 -0.39 5.77 13.67
C LEU A 89 -0.97 5.41 12.30
N SER A 90 -2.27 5.64 12.10
CA SER A 90 -2.90 5.37 10.80
C SER A 90 -2.34 6.26 9.70
N MET A 91 -2.03 7.52 10.00
CA MET A 91 -1.41 8.44 9.04
C MET A 91 0.05 8.10 8.77
N LEU A 92 0.79 7.65 9.79
CA LEU A 92 2.17 7.19 9.63
C LEU A 92 2.22 5.93 8.75
N LEU A 93 1.35 4.94 9.02
CA LEU A 93 1.22 3.76 8.17
C LEU A 93 0.82 4.11 6.74
N TYR A 94 -0.13 5.03 6.56
CA TYR A 94 -0.54 5.51 5.23
C TYR A 94 0.63 6.12 4.47
N ARG A 95 1.37 7.02 5.11
CA ARG A 95 2.57 7.63 4.52
C ARG A 95 3.60 6.58 4.12
N ASP A 96 3.88 5.61 5.00
CA ASP A 96 4.90 4.60 4.73
C ASP A 96 4.47 3.63 3.63
N LEU A 97 3.19 3.24 3.56
CA LEU A 97 2.64 2.47 2.46
C LEU A 97 2.74 3.22 1.12
N MET A 98 2.39 4.52 1.12
CA MET A 98 2.45 5.36 -0.07
C MET A 98 3.88 5.58 -0.57
N SER A 99 4.86 5.66 0.33
CA SER A 99 6.28 5.93 0.01
C SER A 99 7.13 4.67 -0.14
N ALA A 100 6.54 3.48 0.05
CA ALA A 100 7.27 2.21 -0.01
C ALA A 100 7.85 1.97 -1.41
N GLN A 101 9.14 1.63 -1.46
CA GLN A 101 9.86 1.33 -2.69
C GLN A 101 9.91 -0.18 -2.92
N ASN A 102 9.82 -0.59 -4.19
CA ASN A 102 9.85 -2.00 -4.59
C ASN A 102 8.86 -2.84 -3.75
N CYS A 103 7.66 -2.30 -3.52
CA CYS A 103 6.62 -2.87 -2.68
C CYS A 103 5.43 -3.31 -3.55
N LYS A 104 4.90 -4.49 -3.26
CA LYS A 104 3.62 -4.94 -3.82
C LYS A 104 2.59 -5.01 -2.72
N ILE A 105 1.48 -4.28 -2.89
CA ILE A 105 0.41 -4.20 -1.89
C ILE A 105 -0.79 -5.03 -2.36
N VAL A 106 -1.29 -5.89 -1.49
CA VAL A 106 -2.50 -6.68 -1.69
C VAL A 106 -3.47 -6.34 -0.56
N MET A 107 -4.66 -5.91 -0.91
CA MET A 107 -5.72 -5.60 0.05
C MET A 107 -6.82 -6.64 -0.03
N LEU A 108 -7.18 -7.21 1.11
CA LEU A 108 -8.27 -8.17 1.25
C LEU A 108 -9.39 -7.50 2.05
N THR A 109 -10.58 -7.45 1.45
CA THR A 109 -11.78 -6.91 2.11
C THR A 109 -13.04 -7.36 1.41
N GLY A 110 -14.05 -7.72 2.19
CA GLY A 110 -15.40 -7.97 1.69
C GLY A 110 -16.24 -6.69 1.53
N THR A 111 -15.81 -5.59 2.16
CA THR A 111 -16.55 -4.33 2.21
C THR A 111 -15.61 -3.15 1.98
N PRO A 112 -15.24 -2.85 0.72
CA PRO A 112 -14.24 -1.80 0.41
C PRO A 112 -14.67 -0.39 0.79
N MET A 113 -15.98 -0.17 0.97
CA MET A 113 -16.54 1.09 1.40
C MET A 113 -17.61 0.84 2.48
N ILE A 114 -17.42 1.42 3.66
CA ILE A 114 -18.35 1.29 4.79
C ILE A 114 -19.08 2.61 5.05
N ASN A 115 -18.35 3.72 5.18
CA ASN A 115 -18.88 4.98 5.68
C ASN A 115 -18.96 6.08 4.63
N SER A 116 -18.04 6.13 3.68
CA SER A 116 -18.00 7.22 2.68
C SER A 116 -17.19 6.85 1.44
N ALA A 117 -17.53 7.51 0.31
CA ALA A 117 -16.80 7.35 -0.96
C ALA A 117 -15.30 7.71 -0.86
N ASN A 118 -14.91 8.55 0.11
CA ASN A 118 -13.50 8.88 0.35
C ASN A 118 -12.65 7.65 0.75
N GLU A 119 -13.29 6.60 1.27
CA GLU A 119 -12.61 5.34 1.59
C GLU A 119 -12.08 4.66 0.34
N LEU A 120 -12.86 4.66 -0.75
CA LEU A 120 -12.39 4.16 -2.05
C LEU A 120 -11.20 4.98 -2.55
N GLY A 121 -11.24 6.31 -2.42
CA GLY A 121 -10.13 7.18 -2.80
C GLY A 121 -8.83 6.83 -2.07
N VAL A 122 -8.88 6.64 -0.75
CA VAL A 122 -7.71 6.24 0.05
C VAL A 122 -7.23 4.84 -0.33
N LEU A 123 -8.14 3.89 -0.52
CA LEU A 123 -7.82 2.53 -0.93
C LEU A 123 -7.06 2.51 -2.26
N PHE A 124 -7.58 3.20 -3.28
CA PHE A 124 -6.94 3.29 -4.58
C PHE A 124 -5.62 4.06 -4.54
N ASN A 125 -5.51 5.09 -3.71
CA ASN A 125 -4.23 5.78 -3.53
C ASN A 125 -3.15 4.85 -2.99
N ILE A 126 -3.45 4.02 -1.99
CA ILE A 126 -2.50 3.06 -1.45
C ILE A 126 -2.09 2.03 -2.52
N LEU A 127 -3.03 1.52 -3.31
CA LEU A 127 -2.75 0.53 -4.37
C LEU A 127 -1.94 1.14 -5.52
N ARG A 128 -2.17 2.41 -5.84
CA ARG A 128 -1.50 3.11 -6.93
C ARG A 128 -0.14 3.67 -6.52
N GLY A 129 0.02 4.07 -5.26
CA GLY A 129 1.18 4.81 -4.77
C GLY A 129 1.11 6.31 -5.10
N TYR A 130 2.19 7.04 -4.83
CA TYR A 130 2.28 8.46 -5.16
C TYR A 130 2.22 8.71 -6.66
N ILE A 131 1.47 9.75 -7.03
CA ILE A 131 1.45 10.30 -8.39
C ILE A 131 2.13 11.66 -8.36
N THR A 132 2.98 11.90 -9.35
CA THR A 132 3.49 13.25 -9.59
C THR A 132 2.43 14.00 -10.37
N THR A 133 1.93 15.09 -9.80
CA THR A 133 1.02 16.02 -10.49
C THR A 133 1.75 17.30 -10.78
N TRP A 134 1.61 17.80 -12.00
CA TRP A 134 2.17 19.07 -12.40
C TRP A 134 1.05 20.11 -12.43
N LEU A 135 1.22 21.19 -11.69
CA LEU A 135 0.33 22.35 -11.78
C LEU A 135 0.98 23.35 -12.75
N ILE A 136 0.39 23.50 -13.93
CA ILE A 136 0.85 24.46 -14.92
C ILE A 136 -0.10 25.64 -14.89
N GLN A 137 0.42 26.79 -14.53
CA GLN A 137 -0.34 28.04 -14.58
C GLN A 137 -0.13 28.67 -15.96
N LEU A 138 -1.23 28.79 -16.71
CA LEU A 138 -1.24 29.44 -18.00
C LEU A 138 -1.69 30.88 -17.81
N ASP A 139 -0.87 31.85 -18.25
CA ASP A 139 -1.25 33.24 -18.36
C ASP A 139 -1.81 33.48 -19.75
N THR A 140 -3.11 33.54 -19.88
CA THR A 140 -3.78 33.68 -21.16
C THR A 140 -4.04 35.14 -21.57
N GLY A 141 -3.85 36.08 -20.63
CA GLY A 141 -4.01 37.51 -20.82
C GLY A 141 -5.42 37.98 -21.25
N THR A 142 -6.34 37.03 -21.50
CA THR A 142 -7.72 37.25 -21.97
C THR A 142 -8.68 36.19 -21.43
N THR A 143 -9.98 36.46 -21.48
CA THR A 143 -11.00 35.45 -21.19
C THR A 143 -10.90 34.31 -22.24
N LEU A 144 -10.79 33.06 -21.71
CA LEU A 144 -10.74 31.87 -22.55
C LEU A 144 -12.03 31.70 -23.35
N ASP A 145 -11.92 31.59 -24.67
CA ASP A 145 -12.99 31.13 -25.53
C ASP A 145 -12.86 29.62 -25.80
N ASP A 146 -13.90 29.00 -26.38
CA ASP A 146 -13.94 27.56 -26.62
C ASP A 146 -12.76 27.07 -27.49
N LYS A 147 -12.30 27.89 -28.48
CA LYS A 147 -11.14 27.54 -29.32
C LYS A 147 -9.82 27.55 -28.56
N SER A 148 -9.70 28.44 -27.58
CA SER A 148 -8.53 28.51 -26.70
C SER A 148 -8.52 27.31 -25.74
N MET A 149 -9.67 26.84 -25.29
CA MET A 149 -9.80 25.63 -24.47
C MET A 149 -9.37 24.38 -25.26
N GLU A 150 -9.87 24.16 -26.47
CA GLU A 150 -9.44 23.03 -27.33
C GLU A 150 -7.93 23.01 -27.57
N LYS A 151 -7.30 24.18 -27.75
CA LYS A 151 -5.88 24.30 -27.92
C LYS A 151 -5.08 23.95 -26.67
N ILE A 152 -5.61 24.32 -25.48
CA ILE A 152 -5.01 23.98 -24.19
C ILE A 152 -5.10 22.47 -23.96
N GLU A 153 -6.26 21.86 -24.22
CA GLU A 153 -6.45 20.41 -24.12
C GLU A 153 -5.45 19.65 -25.01
N SER A 154 -5.33 20.05 -26.27
CA SER A 154 -4.34 19.46 -27.21
C SER A 154 -2.90 19.61 -26.73
N LEU A 155 -2.54 20.73 -26.10
CA LEU A 155 -1.20 20.93 -25.52
C LEU A 155 -0.98 20.05 -24.28
N CYS A 156 -2.01 19.84 -23.46
CA CYS A 156 -1.93 18.94 -22.30
C CYS A 156 -1.73 17.48 -22.74
N GLU A 157 -2.47 17.03 -23.75
CA GLU A 157 -2.31 15.67 -24.31
C GLU A 157 -0.90 15.46 -24.87
N ALA A 158 -0.38 16.42 -25.66
CA ALA A 158 0.99 16.34 -26.18
C ALA A 158 2.06 16.36 -25.08
N PHE A 159 1.80 17.05 -23.97
CA PHE A 159 2.70 17.07 -22.81
C PHE A 159 2.70 15.72 -22.08
N ASP A 160 1.53 15.09 -21.89
CA ASP A 160 1.40 13.78 -21.26
C ASP A 160 2.10 12.69 -22.08
N GLU A 161 1.95 12.69 -23.40
CA GLU A 161 2.68 11.78 -24.32
C GLU A 161 4.20 11.95 -24.19
N SER A 162 4.67 13.21 -24.10
CA SER A 162 6.10 13.51 -23.97
C SER A 162 6.67 13.04 -22.62
N LEU A 163 5.90 13.15 -21.54
CA LEU A 163 6.27 12.64 -20.21
C LEU A 163 6.35 11.12 -20.19
N GLU A 164 5.43 10.42 -20.86
CA GLU A 164 5.42 8.97 -20.93
C GLU A 164 6.65 8.45 -21.70
N ILE A 165 7.04 9.12 -22.78
CA ILE A 165 8.26 8.81 -23.55
C ILE A 165 9.51 9.02 -22.66
N LEU A 166 9.59 10.10 -21.90
CA LEU A 166 10.70 10.35 -20.99
C LEU A 166 10.80 9.28 -19.89
N GLN A 167 9.69 8.92 -19.27
CA GLN A 167 9.67 7.87 -18.24
C GLN A 167 10.11 6.50 -18.76
N ASN A 168 9.79 6.17 -20.02
CA ASN A 168 10.17 4.91 -20.62
C ASN A 168 11.65 4.86 -21.05
N ASN A 169 12.29 6.00 -21.26
CA ASN A 169 13.71 6.10 -21.62
C ASN A 169 14.65 6.09 -20.39
N PHE A 170 14.12 6.21 -19.16
CA PHE A 170 14.89 6.17 -17.92
C PHE A 170 14.68 4.86 -17.09
N LYS A 171 14.07 3.84 -17.68
CA LYS A 171 14.04 2.46 -17.17
C LYS A 171 15.15 1.65 -17.81
#